data_446932fdf860b813d8c98b02a4d997c1
#
_entry.id   446932fdf860b813d8c98b02a4d997c1
#
_cell.length_a   1.000
_cell.length_b   1.000
_cell.length_c   1.000
_cell.angle_alpha   90.00
_cell.angle_beta   90.00
_cell.angle_gamma   90.00
#
_symmetry.space_group_name_H-M   'P 1'
#
loop_
_entity.id
_entity.type
_entity.pdbx_description
1 polymer ?
#
loop_
_entity_poly.entity_id
_entity_poly.type
_entity_poly.pdbx_seq_one_letter_code
_entity_poly.pdbx_strand_id
1 'polypeptide(L)'
;HHLNQVLRLRDGDKVNISDGNGLISYGNFINNYVEIKNSKMHQRQNSLKIFVPYLREKSRFRFLIEKLTELNVNEIHIGMTKNTQNTNYSKQKIKEWLVSALEQSGSAYLPELFFPENINFNDFSTCFDISGEAFDKNVKKLNNFAIGPEGGWTDEELSKFQHKIKISEFSLRTETAAITAVSLMM
;
A
#
# COMPACT_ATOMS: atom_id res chain seq x y z
N HIS A 1 2.87 -24.47 -13.97
CA HIS A 1 4.17 -24.45 -13.28
C HIS A 1 4.06 -23.91 -11.84
N HIS A 2 3.43 -22.75 -11.62
CA HIS A 2 3.30 -22.10 -10.31
C HIS A 2 2.52 -22.98 -9.30
N LEU A 3 1.38 -23.51 -9.71
CA LEU A 3 0.51 -24.31 -8.83
C LEU A 3 1.20 -25.58 -8.32
N ASN A 4 1.94 -26.29 -9.16
CA ASN A 4 2.54 -27.57 -8.81
C ASN A 4 3.91 -27.43 -8.14
N GLN A 5 4.77 -26.54 -8.63
CA GLN A 5 6.15 -26.45 -8.15
C GLN A 5 6.34 -25.46 -7.01
N VAL A 6 5.61 -24.35 -7.00
CA VAL A 6 5.72 -23.33 -5.96
C VAL A 6 4.74 -23.61 -4.82
N LEU A 7 3.45 -23.74 -5.15
CA LEU A 7 2.41 -24.00 -4.14
C LEU A 7 2.30 -25.47 -3.73
N ARG A 8 2.86 -26.41 -4.54
CA ARG A 8 2.88 -27.85 -4.28
C ARG A 8 1.47 -28.42 -4.03
N LEU A 9 0.48 -27.93 -4.79
CA LEU A 9 -0.90 -28.37 -4.65
C LEU A 9 -1.06 -29.85 -5.02
N ARG A 10 -1.98 -30.51 -4.31
CA ARG A 10 -2.41 -31.89 -4.56
C ARG A 10 -3.86 -31.90 -5.03
N ASP A 11 -4.25 -32.95 -5.75
CA ASP A 11 -5.63 -33.11 -6.17
C ASP A 11 -6.59 -33.11 -4.96
N GLY A 12 -7.59 -32.25 -5.03
CA GLY A 12 -8.55 -31.99 -3.96
C GLY A 12 -8.27 -30.77 -3.11
N ASP A 13 -7.07 -30.15 -3.21
CA ASP A 13 -6.74 -28.95 -2.44
C ASP A 13 -7.66 -27.78 -2.85
N LYS A 14 -8.13 -27.05 -1.83
CA LYS A 14 -8.92 -25.82 -2.03
C LYS A 14 -8.03 -24.70 -2.52
N VAL A 15 -8.50 -24.00 -3.55
CA VAL A 15 -7.77 -22.86 -4.16
C VAL A 15 -8.70 -21.67 -4.29
N ASN A 16 -8.17 -20.50 -3.95
CA ASN A 16 -8.81 -19.21 -4.21
C ASN A 16 -8.01 -18.50 -5.29
N ILE A 17 -8.69 -17.97 -6.30
CA ILE A 17 -8.09 -17.21 -7.39
C ILE A 17 -8.67 -15.79 -7.35
N SER A 18 -7.83 -14.79 -7.20
CA SER A 18 -8.20 -13.37 -7.29
C SER A 18 -7.74 -12.79 -8.61
N ASP A 19 -8.56 -11.95 -9.24
CA ASP A 19 -8.19 -11.16 -10.41
C ASP A 19 -7.52 -9.82 -10.03
N GLY A 20 -7.48 -9.52 -8.73
CA GLY A 20 -6.98 -8.26 -8.21
C GLY A 20 -7.90 -7.05 -8.44
N ASN A 21 -9.10 -7.28 -8.99
CA ASN A 21 -10.10 -6.25 -9.31
C ASN A 21 -11.45 -6.49 -8.63
N GLY A 22 -11.47 -7.35 -7.62
CA GLY A 22 -12.64 -7.61 -6.80
C GLY A 22 -13.24 -8.99 -6.96
N LEU A 23 -12.95 -9.73 -8.03
CA LEU A 23 -13.47 -11.09 -8.23
C LEU A 23 -12.57 -12.09 -7.52
N ILE A 24 -13.14 -12.87 -6.60
CA ILE A 24 -12.50 -14.07 -6.04
C ILE A 24 -13.29 -15.31 -6.47
N SER A 25 -12.60 -16.23 -7.10
CA SER A 25 -13.14 -17.54 -7.50
C SER A 25 -12.59 -18.61 -6.56
N TYR A 26 -13.49 -19.48 -6.12
CA TYR A 26 -13.21 -20.57 -5.19
C TYR A 26 -13.35 -21.90 -5.93
N GLY A 27 -12.38 -22.78 -5.80
CA GLY A 27 -12.38 -24.04 -6.49
C GLY A 27 -11.49 -25.09 -5.85
N ASN A 28 -11.36 -26.23 -6.52
CA ASN A 28 -10.45 -27.29 -6.12
C ASN A 28 -9.41 -27.51 -7.24
N PHE A 29 -8.19 -27.81 -6.83
CA PHE A 29 -7.15 -28.24 -7.75
C PHE A 29 -7.37 -29.70 -8.13
N ILE A 30 -7.50 -30.00 -9.43
CA ILE A 30 -7.75 -31.35 -9.95
C ILE A 30 -7.03 -31.50 -11.29
N ASN A 31 -6.17 -32.51 -11.43
CA ASN A 31 -5.51 -32.84 -12.70
C ASN A 31 -4.79 -31.64 -13.34
N ASN A 32 -4.05 -30.85 -12.57
CA ASN A 32 -3.34 -29.63 -13.01
C ASN A 32 -4.22 -28.42 -13.41
N TYR A 33 -5.53 -28.48 -13.15
CA TYR A 33 -6.46 -27.38 -13.36
C TYR A 33 -7.13 -26.98 -12.04
N VAL A 34 -7.74 -25.80 -12.02
CA VAL A 34 -8.62 -25.41 -10.91
C VAL A 34 -10.05 -25.49 -11.41
N GLU A 35 -10.83 -26.42 -10.85
CA GLU A 35 -12.26 -26.49 -11.06
C GLU A 35 -12.95 -25.44 -10.21
N ILE A 36 -13.46 -24.38 -10.85
CA ILE A 36 -14.17 -23.30 -10.15
C ILE A 36 -15.57 -23.78 -9.76
N LYS A 37 -15.89 -23.64 -8.45
CA LYS A 37 -17.21 -24.00 -7.90
C LYS A 37 -18.12 -22.81 -7.73
N ASN A 38 -17.57 -21.68 -7.31
CA ASN A 38 -18.30 -20.42 -7.22
C ASN A 38 -17.36 -19.24 -7.37
N SER A 39 -17.94 -18.06 -7.57
CA SER A 39 -17.18 -16.80 -7.59
C SER A 39 -17.97 -15.72 -6.87
N LYS A 40 -17.26 -14.80 -6.22
CA LYS A 40 -17.85 -13.69 -5.49
C LYS A 40 -17.16 -12.39 -5.91
N MET A 41 -17.99 -11.40 -6.28
CA MET A 41 -17.53 -10.03 -6.46
C MET A 41 -17.56 -9.33 -5.10
N HIS A 42 -16.40 -8.82 -4.67
CA HIS A 42 -16.26 -7.99 -3.50
C HIS A 42 -16.45 -6.52 -3.90
N GLN A 43 -16.96 -5.71 -2.98
CA GLN A 43 -17.04 -4.26 -3.19
C GLN A 43 -15.85 -3.61 -2.46
N ARG A 44 -15.21 -2.66 -3.09
CA ARG A 44 -14.17 -1.85 -2.46
C ARG A 44 -14.80 -0.91 -1.45
N GLN A 45 -14.37 -0.98 -0.20
CA GLN A 45 -14.99 -0.21 0.89
C GLN A 45 -14.33 1.16 1.11
N ASN A 46 -13.08 1.30 0.68
CA ASN A 46 -12.27 2.49 0.91
C ASN A 46 -11.88 3.15 -0.42
N SER A 47 -11.59 4.46 -0.37
CA SER A 47 -11.03 5.24 -1.48
C SER A 47 -9.72 5.92 -1.05
N LEU A 48 -8.87 5.19 -0.32
CA LEU A 48 -7.67 5.75 0.30
C LEU A 48 -6.52 5.83 -0.70
N LYS A 49 -5.98 7.04 -0.86
CA LYS A 49 -4.85 7.39 -1.69
C LYS A 49 -3.69 7.85 -0.81
N ILE A 50 -2.52 7.26 -0.98
CA ILE A 50 -1.33 7.60 -0.19
C ILE A 50 -0.14 7.91 -1.08
N PHE A 51 0.60 8.97 -0.73
CA PHE A 51 1.95 9.18 -1.24
C PHE A 51 2.97 8.63 -0.24
N VAL A 52 3.92 7.85 -0.73
CA VAL A 52 5.07 7.37 0.03
C VAL A 52 6.36 7.61 -0.75
N PRO A 53 7.45 8.05 -0.11
CA PRO A 53 8.73 8.19 -0.77
C PRO A 53 9.39 6.82 -0.97
N TYR A 54 10.33 6.75 -1.89
CA TYR A 54 11.24 5.60 -1.94
C TYR A 54 12.03 5.51 -0.63
N LEU A 55 12.21 4.29 -0.11
CA LEU A 55 13.10 4.04 1.02
C LEU A 55 14.42 3.46 0.53
N ARG A 56 15.51 3.82 1.19
CA ARG A 56 16.85 3.34 0.82
C ARG A 56 16.98 1.82 0.98
N GLU A 57 16.47 1.29 2.09
CA GLU A 57 16.57 -0.12 2.40
C GLU A 57 15.44 -0.90 1.72
N LYS A 58 15.81 -1.80 0.81
CA LYS A 58 14.88 -2.58 -0.01
C LYS A 58 13.91 -3.44 0.81
N SER A 59 14.37 -4.04 1.90
CA SER A 59 13.54 -4.88 2.77
C SER A 59 12.43 -4.05 3.43
N ARG A 60 12.76 -2.85 3.91
CA ARG A 60 11.80 -1.92 4.51
C ARG A 60 10.82 -1.38 3.48
N PHE A 61 11.31 -1.04 2.28
CA PHE A 61 10.44 -0.56 1.20
C PHE A 61 9.47 -1.65 0.74
N ARG A 62 9.97 -2.89 0.56
CA ARG A 62 9.13 -4.05 0.27
C ARG A 62 8.07 -4.25 1.36
N PHE A 63 8.47 -4.25 2.63
CA PHE A 63 7.56 -4.37 3.77
C PHE A 63 6.46 -3.30 3.74
N LEU A 64 6.82 -2.03 3.50
CA LEU A 64 5.86 -0.94 3.37
C LEU A 64 4.82 -1.24 2.28
N ILE A 65 5.26 -1.58 1.07
CA ILE A 65 4.38 -1.86 -0.07
C ILE A 65 3.47 -3.06 0.21
N GLU A 66 3.99 -4.13 0.78
CA GLU A 66 3.21 -5.31 1.18
C GLU A 66 2.13 -4.94 2.20
N LYS A 67 2.47 -4.18 3.25
CA LYS A 67 1.49 -3.78 4.28
C LYS A 67 0.43 -2.80 3.78
N LEU A 68 0.76 -1.89 2.89
CA LEU A 68 -0.24 -1.03 2.25
C LEU A 68 -1.22 -1.85 1.39
N THR A 69 -0.75 -2.93 0.76
CA THR A 69 -1.60 -3.87 0.01
C THR A 69 -2.52 -4.65 0.95
N GLU A 70 -2.00 -5.22 2.03
CA GLU A 70 -2.77 -5.95 3.04
C GLU A 70 -3.84 -5.06 3.70
N LEU A 71 -3.53 -3.78 3.92
CA LEU A 71 -4.46 -2.77 4.43
C LEU A 71 -5.42 -2.23 3.36
N ASN A 72 -5.43 -2.81 2.17
CA ASN A 72 -6.40 -2.52 1.12
C ASN A 72 -6.41 -1.04 0.66
N VAL A 73 -5.24 -0.38 0.65
CA VAL A 73 -5.07 0.96 0.09
C VAL A 73 -5.45 0.95 -1.40
N ASN A 74 -6.13 1.99 -1.88
CA ASN A 74 -6.59 2.06 -3.27
C ASN A 74 -5.49 2.47 -4.23
N GLU A 75 -4.81 3.57 -3.90
CA GLU A 75 -3.79 4.17 -4.74
C GLU A 75 -2.52 4.41 -3.94
N ILE A 76 -1.40 3.92 -4.44
CA ILE A 76 -0.08 4.15 -3.87
C ILE A 76 0.73 4.97 -4.87
N HIS A 77 1.02 6.21 -4.52
CA HIS A 77 1.88 7.10 -5.26
C HIS A 77 3.30 7.01 -4.68
N ILE A 78 4.25 6.55 -5.48
CA ILE A 78 5.64 6.33 -5.07
C ILE A 78 6.51 7.31 -5.83
N GLY A 79 7.16 8.24 -5.13
CA GLY A 79 7.92 9.30 -5.77
C GLY A 79 9.07 9.83 -4.91
N MET A 80 9.63 10.94 -5.36
CA MET A 80 10.73 11.62 -4.69
C MET A 80 10.21 12.84 -3.90
N THR A 81 10.94 13.17 -2.86
CA THR A 81 10.86 14.42 -2.09
C THR A 81 12.28 14.97 -1.96
N LYS A 82 12.46 16.16 -1.42
CA LYS A 82 13.80 16.77 -1.29
C LYS A 82 14.79 15.89 -0.53
N ASN A 83 14.32 15.25 0.56
CA ASN A 83 15.16 14.41 1.42
C ASN A 83 15.04 12.91 1.11
N THR A 84 14.39 12.52 0.01
CA THR A 84 14.39 11.14 -0.43
C THR A 84 15.76 10.77 -0.99
N GLN A 85 16.35 9.70 -0.49
CA GLN A 85 17.59 9.19 -1.04
C GLN A 85 17.33 8.51 -2.38
N ASN A 86 18.21 8.76 -3.36
CA ASN A 86 18.07 8.18 -4.68
C ASN A 86 18.18 6.65 -4.61
N THR A 87 17.14 5.97 -5.03
CA THR A 87 17.05 4.51 -5.08
C THR A 87 16.42 4.08 -6.39
N ASN A 88 16.87 2.96 -6.91
CA ASN A 88 16.39 2.44 -8.18
C ASN A 88 15.70 1.09 -7.98
N TYR A 89 14.40 1.12 -7.75
CA TYR A 89 13.57 -0.09 -7.75
C TYR A 89 12.79 -0.19 -9.05
N SER A 90 12.89 -1.33 -9.74
CA SER A 90 12.09 -1.52 -10.95
C SER A 90 10.59 -1.58 -10.61
N LYS A 91 9.77 -0.91 -11.42
CA LYS A 91 8.31 -0.93 -11.30
C LYS A 91 7.76 -2.35 -11.33
N GLN A 92 8.38 -3.22 -12.15
CA GLN A 92 8.02 -4.63 -12.23
C GLN A 92 8.21 -5.34 -10.88
N LYS A 93 9.33 -5.08 -10.19
CA LYS A 93 9.60 -5.68 -8.88
C LYS A 93 8.61 -5.24 -7.80
N ILE A 94 8.20 -3.97 -7.83
CA ILE A 94 7.18 -3.46 -6.91
C ILE A 94 5.84 -4.16 -7.17
N LYS A 95 5.44 -4.34 -8.44
CA LYS A 95 4.22 -5.09 -8.78
C LYS A 95 4.25 -6.54 -8.29
N GLU A 96 5.40 -7.21 -8.36
CA GLU A 96 5.56 -8.57 -7.84
C GLU A 96 5.31 -8.63 -6.32
N TRP A 97 5.76 -7.61 -5.56
CA TRP A 97 5.49 -7.54 -4.13
C TRP A 97 4.01 -7.35 -3.80
N LEU A 98 3.30 -6.51 -4.59
CA LEU A 98 1.85 -6.35 -4.46
C LEU A 98 1.11 -7.66 -4.67
N VAL A 99 1.45 -8.39 -5.76
CA VAL A 99 0.82 -9.69 -6.05
C VAL A 99 1.09 -10.68 -4.92
N SER A 100 2.33 -10.76 -4.43
CA SER A 100 2.68 -11.64 -3.31
C SER A 100 1.90 -11.30 -2.03
N ALA A 101 1.70 -10.01 -1.74
CA ALA A 101 0.93 -9.56 -0.59
C ALA A 101 -0.57 -9.83 -0.74
N LEU A 102 -1.11 -9.67 -1.96
CA LEU A 102 -2.49 -10.02 -2.27
C LEU A 102 -2.75 -11.52 -2.08
N GLU A 103 -1.85 -12.37 -2.59
CA GLU A 103 -1.94 -13.82 -2.43
C GLU A 103 -1.91 -14.23 -0.95
N GLN A 104 -1.00 -13.64 -0.17
CA GLN A 104 -0.83 -13.95 1.25
C GLN A 104 -2.01 -13.47 2.09
N SER A 105 -2.54 -12.28 1.84
CA SER A 105 -3.65 -11.68 2.60
C SER A 105 -5.02 -12.22 2.17
N GLY A 106 -5.13 -12.81 0.98
CA GLY A 106 -6.41 -13.18 0.38
C GLY A 106 -7.27 -11.97 -0.02
N SER A 107 -6.65 -10.80 -0.19
CA SER A 107 -7.36 -9.59 -0.64
C SER A 107 -7.95 -9.77 -2.04
N ALA A 108 -9.06 -9.09 -2.28
CA ALA A 108 -9.71 -9.08 -3.59
C ALA A 108 -9.15 -8.00 -4.53
N TYR A 109 -8.43 -7.01 -4.01
CA TYR A 109 -8.00 -5.85 -4.76
C TYR A 109 -6.51 -5.59 -4.67
N LEU A 110 -5.89 -5.35 -5.82
CA LEU A 110 -4.55 -4.75 -5.88
C LEU A 110 -4.67 -3.22 -5.78
N PRO A 111 -3.75 -2.56 -5.06
CA PRO A 111 -3.58 -1.12 -5.18
C PRO A 111 -3.19 -0.71 -6.60
N GLU A 112 -3.70 0.44 -7.04
CA GLU A 112 -3.21 1.09 -8.23
C GLU A 112 -1.89 1.80 -7.93
N LEU A 113 -0.88 1.64 -8.80
CA LEU A 113 0.45 2.21 -8.60
C LEU A 113 0.70 3.39 -9.52
N PHE A 114 1.09 4.51 -8.92
CA PHE A 114 1.53 5.71 -9.62
C PHE A 114 3.00 6.01 -9.27
N PHE A 115 3.76 6.43 -10.26
CA PHE A 115 5.19 6.71 -10.12
C PHE A 115 5.51 8.13 -10.58
N PRO A 116 5.01 9.16 -9.88
CA PRO A 116 5.38 10.53 -10.17
C PRO A 116 6.87 10.74 -9.89
N GLU A 117 7.52 11.61 -10.64
CA GLU A 117 8.91 11.98 -10.39
C GLU A 117 9.06 12.63 -9.01
N ASN A 118 8.16 13.54 -8.70
CA ASN A 118 8.09 14.22 -7.40
C ASN A 118 6.65 14.19 -6.87
N ILE A 119 6.47 14.44 -5.57
CA ILE A 119 5.14 14.60 -4.99
C ILE A 119 4.39 15.77 -5.63
N ASN A 120 3.11 15.54 -5.94
CA ASN A 120 2.19 16.60 -6.35
C ASN A 120 1.38 17.09 -5.14
N PHE A 121 1.71 18.25 -4.60
CA PHE A 121 1.05 18.83 -3.43
C PHE A 121 -0.42 19.22 -3.68
N ASN A 122 -0.86 19.35 -4.94
CA ASN A 122 -2.27 19.57 -5.25
C ASN A 122 -3.12 18.31 -5.05
N ASP A 123 -2.50 17.13 -5.20
CA ASP A 123 -3.16 15.84 -4.98
C ASP A 123 -3.17 15.42 -3.50
N PHE A 124 -2.22 15.93 -2.71
CA PHE A 124 -2.02 15.58 -1.31
C PHE A 124 -1.98 16.85 -0.45
N SER A 125 -3.13 17.25 0.07
CA SER A 125 -3.23 18.45 0.91
C SER A 125 -2.81 18.24 2.36
N THR A 126 -2.72 16.98 2.80
CA THR A 126 -2.38 16.59 4.17
C THR A 126 -1.11 15.77 4.22
N CYS A 127 -0.23 16.05 5.17
CA CYS A 127 0.90 15.17 5.48
C CYS A 127 0.90 14.76 6.96
N PHE A 128 1.60 13.66 7.23
CA PHE A 128 1.93 13.25 8.58
C PHE A 128 3.35 13.74 8.93
N ASP A 129 3.43 14.54 9.99
CA ASP A 129 4.68 15.11 10.50
C ASP A 129 4.59 15.37 11.99
N ILE A 130 5.72 15.29 12.68
CA ILE A 130 5.81 15.52 14.13
C ILE A 130 5.47 16.97 14.55
N SER A 131 5.66 17.93 13.65
CA SER A 131 5.31 19.34 13.87
C SER A 131 3.82 19.64 13.69
N GLY A 132 3.02 18.64 13.28
CA GLY A 132 1.60 18.79 13.03
C GLY A 132 0.75 18.86 14.29
N GLU A 133 -0.53 19.11 14.10
CA GLU A 133 -1.54 19.01 15.16
C GLU A 133 -1.77 17.54 15.54
N ALA A 134 -2.07 17.28 16.81
CA ALA A 134 -2.36 15.92 17.26
C ALA A 134 -3.56 15.34 16.50
N PHE A 135 -3.44 14.08 16.08
CA PHE A 135 -4.54 13.38 15.42
C PHE A 135 -5.77 13.34 16.33
N ASP A 136 -6.87 13.89 15.84
CA ASP A 136 -8.18 13.82 16.52
C ASP A 136 -9.04 12.73 15.83
N LYS A 137 -9.45 11.72 16.59
CA LYS A 137 -10.32 10.63 16.11
C LYS A 137 -11.70 11.10 15.65
N ASN A 138 -12.12 12.30 16.06
CA ASN A 138 -13.39 12.91 15.67
C ASN A 138 -13.31 13.65 14.33
N VAL A 139 -12.10 13.85 13.80
CA VAL A 139 -11.92 14.47 12.49
C VAL A 139 -12.36 13.52 11.39
N LYS A 140 -13.02 14.05 10.37
CA LYS A 140 -13.46 13.31 9.20
C LYS A 140 -12.28 12.50 8.62
N LYS A 141 -12.50 11.22 8.34
CA LYS A 141 -11.51 10.34 7.71
C LYS A 141 -10.93 10.99 6.46
N LEU A 142 -9.61 11.04 6.39
CA LEU A 142 -8.89 11.52 5.23
C LEU A 142 -8.91 10.45 4.14
N ASN A 143 -9.18 10.86 2.91
CA ASN A 143 -9.11 9.96 1.77
C ASN A 143 -7.76 10.03 1.04
N ASN A 144 -6.96 11.08 1.29
CA ASN A 144 -5.63 11.23 0.71
C ASN A 144 -4.67 11.90 1.69
N PHE A 145 -3.44 11.43 1.71
CA PHE A 145 -2.38 12.03 2.51
C PHE A 145 -0.99 11.57 2.05
N ALA A 146 0.03 12.30 2.51
CA ALA A 146 1.42 12.02 2.21
C ALA A 146 2.21 11.66 3.47
N ILE A 147 3.15 10.73 3.32
CA ILE A 147 4.12 10.35 4.34
C ILE A 147 5.50 10.83 3.91
N GLY A 148 6.24 11.40 4.87
CA GLY A 148 7.57 11.94 4.64
C GLY A 148 8.66 10.88 4.49
N PRO A 149 9.80 11.26 3.90
CA PRO A 149 10.98 10.41 3.79
C PRO A 149 11.69 10.24 5.14
N GLU A 150 12.69 9.36 5.17
CA GLU A 150 13.51 9.11 6.37
C GLU A 150 14.21 10.37 6.89
N GLY A 151 14.55 11.31 6.01
CA GLY A 151 15.12 12.62 6.37
C GLY A 151 14.07 13.69 6.73
N GLY A 152 12.78 13.34 6.78
CA GLY A 152 11.68 14.26 7.04
C GLY A 152 11.37 15.19 5.85
N TRP A 153 10.30 15.96 5.98
CA TRP A 153 9.96 17.03 5.06
C TRP A 153 10.87 18.24 5.27
N THR A 154 11.14 18.99 4.22
CA THR A 154 11.75 20.33 4.38
C THR A 154 10.67 21.36 4.76
N ASP A 155 11.08 22.50 5.34
CA ASP A 155 10.15 23.58 5.68
C ASP A 155 9.41 24.10 4.44
N GLU A 156 10.09 24.15 3.26
CA GLU A 156 9.47 24.50 1.98
C GLU A 156 8.37 23.49 1.60
N GLU A 157 8.59 22.21 1.76
CA GLU A 157 7.58 21.18 1.48
C GLU A 157 6.44 21.23 2.50
N LEU A 158 6.74 21.38 3.79
CA LEU A 158 5.74 21.54 4.83
C LEU A 158 4.81 22.73 4.62
N SER A 159 5.33 23.84 4.06
CA SER A 159 4.53 25.03 3.76
C SER A 159 3.50 24.81 2.66
N LYS A 160 3.66 23.80 1.82
CA LYS A 160 2.75 23.46 0.70
C LYS A 160 1.57 22.59 1.15
N PHE A 161 1.64 21.93 2.31
CA PHE A 161 0.54 21.18 2.85
C PHE A 161 -0.44 22.09 3.60
N GLN A 162 -1.73 21.88 3.39
CA GLN A 162 -2.78 22.60 4.11
C GLN A 162 -2.90 22.11 5.55
N HIS A 163 -2.71 20.81 5.75
CA HIS A 163 -2.83 20.18 7.06
C HIS A 163 -1.59 19.33 7.36
N LYS A 164 -1.12 19.46 8.59
CA LYS A 164 -0.04 18.64 9.14
C LYS A 164 -0.58 17.93 10.38
N ILE A 165 -0.46 16.61 10.41
CA ILE A 165 -1.03 15.78 11.46
C ILE A 165 0.07 14.99 12.17
N LYS A 166 0.08 15.07 13.49
CA LYS A 166 0.96 14.31 14.35
C LYS A 166 0.24 13.08 14.90
N ILE A 167 0.79 11.89 14.66
CA ILE A 167 0.26 10.60 15.16
C ILE A 167 1.08 9.99 16.29
N SER A 168 2.22 10.61 16.63
CA SER A 168 3.13 10.18 17.71
C SER A 168 3.89 11.39 18.26
N GLU A 169 4.21 11.35 19.53
CA GLU A 169 5.13 12.34 20.15
C GLU A 169 6.59 12.13 19.73
N PHE A 170 6.91 10.96 19.18
CA PHE A 170 8.25 10.62 18.73
C PHE A 170 8.27 10.42 17.23
N SER A 171 9.44 10.69 16.61
CA SER A 171 9.64 10.43 15.19
C SER A 171 9.49 8.95 14.89
N LEU A 172 8.58 8.63 13.95
CA LEU A 172 8.39 7.29 13.46
C LEU A 172 9.19 7.07 12.17
N ARG A 173 9.58 5.84 11.92
CA ARG A 173 10.09 5.46 10.61
C ARG A 173 8.98 5.59 9.56
N THR A 174 9.34 5.90 8.33
CA THR A 174 8.39 6.11 7.22
C THR A 174 7.37 4.97 7.08
N GLU A 175 7.81 3.72 7.11
CA GLU A 175 6.91 2.56 7.01
C GLU A 175 5.98 2.44 8.22
N THR A 176 6.47 2.75 9.42
CA THR A 176 5.65 2.76 10.64
C THR A 176 4.59 3.86 10.57
N ALA A 177 5.00 5.07 10.18
CA ALA A 177 4.09 6.20 10.02
C ALA A 177 2.99 5.90 8.99
N ALA A 178 3.37 5.33 7.84
CA ALA A 178 2.44 4.98 6.76
C ALA A 178 1.39 3.95 7.23
N ILE A 179 1.84 2.85 7.84
CA ILE A 179 0.95 1.79 8.33
C ILE A 179 0.02 2.31 9.41
N THR A 180 0.55 3.09 10.37
CA THR A 180 -0.25 3.68 11.43
C THR A 180 -1.28 4.66 10.87
N ALA A 181 -0.88 5.56 9.96
CA ALA A 181 -1.78 6.52 9.35
C ALA A 181 -2.91 5.83 8.58
N VAL A 182 -2.60 4.83 7.75
CA VAL A 182 -3.60 4.05 7.02
C VAL A 182 -4.57 3.38 7.99
N SER A 183 -4.07 2.72 9.05
CA SER A 183 -4.91 2.03 10.03
C SER A 183 -5.84 2.97 10.80
N LEU A 184 -5.44 4.22 11.02
CA LEU A 184 -6.29 5.23 11.66
C LEU A 184 -7.38 5.76 10.72
N MET A 185 -7.19 5.67 9.41
CA MET A 185 -8.14 6.15 8.39
C MET A 185 -9.15 5.07 7.93
N MET A 186 -8.93 3.83 8.29
CA MET A 186 -9.86 2.71 8.02
C MET A 186 -10.99 2.66 9.04
#